data_3c584c1d875a5f53aab526221db0b5ac
#
_entry.id   3c584c1d875a5f53aab526221db0b5ac
#
_cell.length_a   1.000
_cell.length_b   1.000
_cell.length_c   1.000
_cell.angle_alpha   90.00
_cell.angle_beta   90.00
_cell.angle_gamma   90.00
#
_symmetry.space_group_name_H-M   'P 1'
#
loop_
_entity.id
_entity.type
_entity.pdbx_description
1 polymer ?
#
loop_
_entity_poly.entity_id
_entity_poly.type
_entity_poly.pdbx_seq_one_letter_code
_entity_poly.pdbx_strand_id
1 'polypeptide(L)'
;MCVKESGPNPESNSRLKALIQNSRDANMPKDNVERAIKRATSKDQADYKEVIFEGYAPHGIAILVETATDNNTRTVANVRACFNKCDGSLGTSGSVEFMFEHKCHFKIAQGDRDLETFEFEMIDHGVEEVFAEYDEEKSLDTIMLYAQFAEFGNITKALEKMDIEILSSGFERIPMDNKSLDAIAQDEVEKLLERLEEDEDVQAVFHNMAS
;
A
#
# COMPACT_ATOMS: atom_id res chain seq x y z
N MET A 1 -3.93 6.69 12.07
CA MET A 1 -4.16 5.30 12.48
C MET A 1 -2.93 4.75 13.17
N CYS A 2 -1.78 4.51 12.55
CA CYS A 2 -0.58 3.91 13.17
C CYS A 2 -0.12 4.59 14.49
N VAL A 3 -0.27 5.92 14.61
CA VAL A 3 0.03 6.66 15.86
C VAL A 3 -0.93 6.31 17.00
N LYS A 4 -2.21 6.08 16.71
CA LYS A 4 -3.20 5.70 17.72
C LYS A 4 -3.03 4.25 18.19
N GLU A 5 -2.59 3.36 17.29
CA GLU A 5 -2.39 1.94 17.58
C GLU A 5 -1.12 1.67 18.38
N SER A 6 0.00 2.28 17.97
CA SER A 6 1.34 1.95 18.48
C SER A 6 2.10 3.16 19.04
N GLY A 7 1.41 4.30 19.20
CA GLY A 7 1.98 5.52 19.77
C GLY A 7 2.75 6.40 18.79
N PRO A 8 3.11 7.62 19.22
CA PRO A 8 3.72 8.64 18.37
C PRO A 8 5.25 8.55 18.25
N ASN A 9 5.88 7.58 18.90
CA ASN A 9 7.33 7.43 18.86
C ASN A 9 7.76 6.52 17.70
N PRO A 10 8.47 7.03 16.67
CA PRO A 10 8.92 6.24 15.53
C PRO A 10 9.83 5.06 15.90
N GLU A 11 10.62 5.18 16.98
CA GLU A 11 11.53 4.11 17.41
C GLU A 11 10.80 2.85 17.92
N SER A 12 9.56 3.02 18.38
CA SER A 12 8.71 1.92 18.85
C SER A 12 7.56 1.60 17.91
N ASN A 13 7.43 2.33 16.79
CA ASN A 13 6.35 2.20 15.83
C ASN A 13 6.92 2.14 14.41
N SER A 14 7.23 0.92 13.95
CA SER A 14 7.85 0.68 12.64
C SER A 14 7.00 1.19 11.47
N ARG A 15 5.66 1.08 11.57
CA ARG A 15 4.74 1.63 10.56
C ARG A 15 4.81 3.17 10.48
N LEU A 16 4.90 3.84 11.62
CA LEU A 16 5.10 5.30 11.66
C LEU A 16 6.46 5.69 11.10
N LYS A 17 7.51 4.94 11.43
CA LYS A 17 8.87 5.16 10.91
C LYS A 17 8.89 5.06 9.38
N ALA A 18 8.25 4.03 8.82
CA ALA A 18 8.10 3.85 7.39
C ALA A 18 7.36 5.03 6.72
N LEU A 19 6.21 5.46 7.28
CA LEU A 19 5.45 6.59 6.76
C LEU A 19 6.25 7.91 6.81
N ILE A 20 7.05 8.14 7.85
CA ILE A 20 7.93 9.31 7.93
C ILE A 20 9.01 9.23 6.83
N GLN A 21 9.57 8.05 6.59
CA GLN A 21 10.57 7.87 5.53
C GLN A 21 9.96 8.09 4.14
N ASN A 22 8.82 7.47 3.85
CA ASN A 22 8.09 7.68 2.59
C ASN A 22 7.73 9.16 2.38
N SER A 23 7.36 9.87 3.46
CA SER A 23 7.07 11.31 3.39
C SER A 23 8.30 12.13 3.02
N ARG A 24 9.49 11.74 3.47
CA ARG A 24 10.77 12.39 3.10
C ARG A 24 11.09 12.10 1.64
N ASP A 25 10.90 10.87 1.23
CA ASP A 25 11.11 10.42 -0.14
C ASP A 25 10.23 11.19 -1.13
N ALA A 26 8.97 11.42 -0.77
CA ALA A 26 8.01 12.26 -1.50
C ALA A 26 8.22 13.78 -1.31
N ASN A 27 9.36 14.22 -0.74
CA ASN A 27 9.67 15.63 -0.49
C ASN A 27 8.61 16.38 0.35
N MET A 28 7.87 15.69 1.22
CA MET A 28 6.88 16.33 2.09
C MET A 28 7.58 17.18 3.17
N PRO A 29 7.17 18.45 3.39
CA PRO A 29 7.73 19.28 4.44
C PRO A 29 7.59 18.63 5.82
N LYS A 30 8.70 18.60 6.58
CA LYS A 30 8.76 18.02 7.93
C LYS A 30 7.66 18.53 8.87
N ASP A 31 7.35 19.82 8.80
CA ASP A 31 6.30 20.45 9.61
C ASP A 31 4.91 19.86 9.34
N ASN A 32 4.66 19.37 8.12
CA ASN A 32 3.38 18.71 7.78
C ASN A 32 3.29 17.37 8.49
N VAL A 33 4.38 16.60 8.47
CA VAL A 33 4.46 15.29 9.14
C VAL A 33 4.31 15.47 10.66
N GLU A 34 5.04 16.40 11.26
CA GLU A 34 4.96 16.68 12.71
C GLU A 34 3.56 17.14 13.12
N ARG A 35 2.91 17.99 12.31
CA ARG A 35 1.53 18.42 12.55
C ARG A 35 0.54 17.26 12.45
N ALA A 36 0.74 16.35 11.49
CA ALA A 36 -0.09 15.15 11.35
C ALA A 36 0.03 14.22 12.57
N ILE A 37 1.26 13.96 13.03
CA ILE A 37 1.52 13.15 14.23
C ILE A 37 0.88 13.82 15.46
N LYS A 38 1.09 15.12 15.66
CA LYS A 38 0.51 15.88 16.78
C LYS A 38 -1.02 15.88 16.73
N ARG A 39 -1.61 16.01 15.56
CA ARG A 39 -3.05 15.92 15.37
C ARG A 39 -3.56 14.53 15.75
N ALA A 40 -2.88 13.46 15.32
CA ALA A 40 -3.24 12.09 15.63
C ALA A 40 -3.15 11.73 17.13
N THR A 41 -2.37 12.48 17.93
CA THR A 41 -2.29 12.30 19.39
C THR A 41 -3.35 13.10 20.17
N SER A 42 -4.10 13.99 19.51
CA SER A 42 -5.12 14.78 20.20
C SER A 42 -6.35 13.93 20.56
N LYS A 43 -6.94 14.18 21.74
CA LYS A 43 -8.10 13.43 22.25
C LYS A 43 -9.40 13.69 21.49
N ASP A 44 -9.48 14.78 20.74
CA ASP A 44 -10.70 15.24 20.05
C ASP A 44 -10.79 14.76 18.61
N GLN A 45 -9.85 13.92 18.16
CA GLN A 45 -9.87 13.43 16.79
C GLN A 45 -10.69 12.15 16.67
N ALA A 46 -11.56 12.10 15.64
CA ALA A 46 -12.35 10.93 15.28
C ALA A 46 -11.49 9.66 15.16
N ASP A 47 -12.03 8.54 15.58
CA ASP A 47 -11.37 7.25 15.48
C ASP A 47 -11.58 6.69 14.08
N TYR A 48 -10.57 6.84 13.23
CA TYR A 48 -10.54 6.21 11.92
C TYR A 48 -10.37 4.70 12.07
N LYS A 49 -11.11 3.96 11.25
CA LYS A 49 -11.01 2.51 11.13
C LYS A 49 -10.62 2.16 9.71
N GLU A 50 -9.76 1.15 9.58
CA GLU A 50 -9.52 0.51 8.29
C GLU A 50 -10.70 -0.37 7.95
N VAL A 51 -11.23 -0.18 6.74
CA VAL A 51 -12.31 -1.00 6.20
C VAL A 51 -11.94 -1.36 4.76
N ILE A 52 -12.03 -2.64 4.45
CA ILE A 52 -11.79 -3.14 3.10
C ILE A 52 -13.15 -3.38 2.43
N PHE A 53 -13.31 -2.82 1.23
CA PHE A 53 -14.45 -3.08 0.37
C PHE A 53 -14.02 -3.92 -0.81
N GLU A 54 -14.88 -4.82 -1.21
CA GLU A 54 -14.63 -5.82 -2.23
C GLU A 54 -15.73 -5.78 -3.28
N GLY A 55 -15.37 -5.90 -4.56
CA GLY A 55 -16.36 -5.88 -5.61
C GLY A 55 -15.79 -6.24 -6.96
N TYR A 56 -16.65 -6.13 -7.96
CA TYR A 56 -16.29 -6.36 -9.35
C TYR A 56 -16.64 -5.13 -10.19
N ALA A 57 -15.68 -4.66 -10.96
CA ALA A 57 -15.89 -3.72 -12.05
C ALA A 57 -16.57 -4.42 -13.24
N PRO A 58 -16.99 -3.66 -14.26
CA PRO A 58 -17.36 -4.21 -15.55
C PRO A 58 -16.34 -5.22 -16.05
N HIS A 59 -16.77 -6.13 -16.90
CA HIS A 59 -15.93 -7.19 -17.47
C HIS A 59 -15.36 -8.17 -16.45
N GLY A 60 -15.84 -8.14 -15.19
CA GLY A 60 -15.44 -9.07 -14.13
C GLY A 60 -14.02 -8.86 -13.62
N ILE A 61 -13.53 -7.62 -13.62
CA ILE A 61 -12.30 -7.25 -12.92
C ILE A 61 -12.58 -7.20 -11.43
N ALA A 62 -11.81 -7.97 -10.66
CA ALA A 62 -11.85 -7.94 -9.20
C ALA A 62 -11.23 -6.64 -8.69
N ILE A 63 -11.92 -5.98 -7.74
CA ILE A 63 -11.47 -4.74 -7.12
C ILE A 63 -11.50 -4.88 -5.61
N LEU A 64 -10.40 -4.47 -4.97
CA LEU A 64 -10.25 -4.37 -3.53
C LEU A 64 -9.92 -2.92 -3.18
N VAL A 65 -10.74 -2.31 -2.31
CA VAL A 65 -10.62 -0.90 -1.92
C VAL A 65 -10.29 -0.83 -0.43
N GLU A 66 -9.10 -0.34 -0.11
CA GLU A 66 -8.69 -0.07 1.27
C GLU A 66 -9.10 1.36 1.64
N THR A 67 -9.80 1.49 2.76
CA THR A 67 -10.30 2.80 3.23
C THR A 67 -9.90 3.05 4.68
N ALA A 68 -9.79 4.34 5.02
CA ALA A 68 -9.64 4.81 6.39
C ALA A 68 -10.78 5.80 6.70
N THR A 69 -11.74 5.40 7.50
CA THR A 69 -12.95 6.19 7.73
C THR A 69 -13.31 6.34 9.21
N ASP A 70 -13.87 7.48 9.54
CA ASP A 70 -14.54 7.76 10.83
C ASP A 70 -16.05 7.49 10.76
N ASN A 71 -16.60 7.24 9.55
CA ASN A 71 -18.04 7.01 9.33
C ASN A 71 -18.27 5.93 8.26
N ASN A 72 -18.27 4.68 8.69
CA ASN A 72 -18.44 3.53 7.80
C ASN A 72 -19.74 3.59 6.97
N THR A 73 -20.82 4.13 7.50
CA THR A 73 -22.10 4.24 6.77
C THR A 73 -21.98 5.18 5.57
N ARG A 74 -21.28 6.32 5.74
CA ARG A 74 -20.99 7.25 4.64
C ARG A 74 -20.12 6.56 3.59
N THR A 75 -19.02 5.95 3.99
CA THR A 75 -18.05 5.32 3.08
C THR A 75 -18.67 4.17 2.29
N VAL A 76 -19.44 3.28 2.94
CA VAL A 76 -20.20 2.22 2.24
C VAL A 76 -21.13 2.80 1.17
N ALA A 77 -21.83 3.90 1.49
CA ALA A 77 -22.76 4.52 0.53
C ALA A 77 -22.00 5.12 -0.66
N ASN A 78 -20.88 5.79 -0.41
CA ASN A 78 -20.04 6.39 -1.45
C ASN A 78 -19.44 5.33 -2.37
N VAL A 79 -18.74 4.34 -1.79
CA VAL A 79 -18.10 3.25 -2.55
C VAL A 79 -19.15 2.51 -3.39
N ARG A 80 -20.31 2.18 -2.81
CA ARG A 80 -21.40 1.55 -3.55
C ARG A 80 -21.90 2.41 -4.71
N ALA A 81 -22.00 3.72 -4.50
CA ALA A 81 -22.41 4.64 -5.55
C ALA A 81 -21.38 4.70 -6.71
N CYS A 82 -20.08 4.62 -6.42
CA CYS A 82 -19.03 4.54 -7.45
C CYS A 82 -19.20 3.27 -8.29
N PHE A 83 -19.31 2.10 -7.67
CA PHE A 83 -19.55 0.84 -8.37
C PHE A 83 -20.81 0.90 -9.24
N ASN A 84 -21.95 1.31 -8.68
CA ASN A 84 -23.23 1.35 -9.41
C ASN A 84 -23.22 2.32 -10.60
N LYS A 85 -22.50 3.44 -10.51
CA LYS A 85 -22.41 4.43 -11.61
C LYS A 85 -21.57 3.94 -12.78
N CYS A 86 -20.72 2.98 -12.57
CA CYS A 86 -19.81 2.42 -13.56
C CYS A 86 -20.15 0.94 -13.88
N ASP A 87 -21.41 0.55 -13.76
CA ASP A 87 -21.91 -0.80 -14.04
C ASP A 87 -21.15 -1.93 -13.33
N GLY A 88 -20.51 -1.61 -12.21
CA GLY A 88 -19.87 -2.54 -11.29
C GLY A 88 -20.81 -2.99 -10.18
N SER A 89 -20.34 -3.86 -9.32
CA SER A 89 -21.08 -4.38 -8.17
C SER A 89 -20.22 -4.48 -6.93
N LEU A 90 -20.65 -3.85 -5.83
CA LEU A 90 -20.04 -4.02 -4.52
C LEU A 90 -20.46 -5.40 -3.96
N GLY A 91 -19.47 -6.22 -3.63
CA GLY A 91 -19.65 -7.54 -3.05
C GLY A 91 -19.74 -7.54 -1.53
N THR A 92 -19.62 -8.72 -0.97
CA THR A 92 -19.50 -8.94 0.48
C THR A 92 -18.04 -9.18 0.85
N SER A 93 -17.69 -9.02 2.13
CA SER A 93 -16.35 -9.34 2.62
C SER A 93 -15.96 -10.79 2.30
N GLY A 94 -14.73 -11.00 1.80
CA GLY A 94 -14.21 -12.28 1.35
C GLY A 94 -14.60 -12.67 -0.07
N SER A 95 -15.24 -11.79 -0.85
CA SER A 95 -15.68 -12.11 -2.22
C SER A 95 -14.57 -12.04 -3.26
N VAL A 96 -13.53 -11.22 -3.03
CA VAL A 96 -12.38 -11.05 -3.92
C VAL A 96 -11.03 -11.00 -3.19
N GLU A 97 -10.98 -10.77 -1.90
CA GLU A 97 -9.72 -10.67 -1.13
C GLU A 97 -8.80 -11.87 -1.36
N PHE A 98 -9.37 -13.08 -1.47
CA PHE A 98 -8.62 -14.32 -1.72
C PHE A 98 -7.89 -14.35 -3.07
N MET A 99 -8.21 -13.45 -3.99
CA MET A 99 -7.56 -13.33 -5.30
C MET A 99 -6.29 -12.48 -5.23
N PHE A 100 -5.98 -11.90 -4.08
CA PHE A 100 -4.85 -11.01 -3.87
C PHE A 100 -3.94 -11.52 -2.75
N GLU A 101 -2.65 -11.51 -2.99
CA GLU A 101 -1.66 -11.71 -1.94
C GLU A 101 -1.41 -10.37 -1.23
N HIS A 102 -1.43 -10.39 0.10
CA HIS A 102 -1.07 -9.23 0.89
C HIS A 102 0.42 -9.23 1.16
N LYS A 103 1.17 -8.41 0.43
CA LYS A 103 2.63 -8.32 0.55
C LYS A 103 3.07 -6.99 1.13
N CYS A 104 4.28 -6.98 1.66
CA CYS A 104 5.02 -5.77 1.94
C CYS A 104 6.18 -5.65 0.96
N HIS A 105 6.57 -4.41 0.68
CA HIS A 105 7.73 -4.13 -0.15
C HIS A 105 8.67 -3.13 0.53
N PHE A 106 9.94 -3.19 0.13
CA PHE A 106 10.97 -2.26 0.54
C PHE A 106 11.81 -1.85 -0.66
N LYS A 107 12.14 -0.58 -0.75
CA LYS A 107 13.07 -0.01 -1.72
C LYS A 107 14.32 0.46 -0.99
N ILE A 108 15.47 -0.01 -1.41
CA ILE A 108 16.77 0.39 -0.87
C ILE A 108 17.72 0.80 -1.99
N ALA A 109 18.75 1.58 -1.69
CA ALA A 109 19.81 1.84 -2.67
C ALA A 109 20.63 0.57 -2.92
N GLN A 110 20.94 0.25 -4.19
CA GLN A 110 21.76 -0.91 -4.50
C GLN A 110 23.20 -0.74 -3.99
N GLY A 111 23.83 0.41 -4.24
CA GLY A 111 25.23 0.64 -3.89
C GLY A 111 26.13 -0.41 -4.53
N ASP A 112 27.13 -0.89 -3.78
CA ASP A 112 28.09 -1.90 -4.22
C ASP A 112 27.64 -3.35 -3.92
N ARG A 113 26.33 -3.56 -3.62
CA ARG A 113 25.81 -4.89 -3.24
C ARG A 113 25.66 -5.79 -4.44
N ASP A 114 26.15 -7.02 -4.29
CA ASP A 114 25.87 -8.11 -5.22
C ASP A 114 24.45 -8.63 -4.95
N LEU A 115 23.61 -8.63 -5.98
CA LEU A 115 22.18 -8.93 -5.86
C LEU A 115 21.95 -10.38 -5.37
N GLU A 116 22.70 -11.35 -5.92
CA GLU A 116 22.54 -12.77 -5.57
C GLU A 116 22.93 -13.03 -4.11
N THR A 117 24.03 -12.45 -3.65
CA THR A 117 24.49 -12.58 -2.26
C THR A 117 23.48 -11.93 -1.31
N PHE A 118 22.98 -10.76 -1.67
CA PHE A 118 22.01 -10.03 -0.86
C PHE A 118 20.66 -10.75 -0.78
N GLU A 119 20.19 -11.29 -1.90
CA GLU A 119 18.97 -12.12 -1.93
C GLU A 119 19.09 -13.31 -0.97
N PHE A 120 20.24 -14.02 -1.01
CA PHE A 120 20.50 -15.15 -0.12
C PHE A 120 20.45 -14.77 1.37
N GLU A 121 21.01 -13.62 1.73
CA GLU A 121 20.95 -13.11 3.10
C GLU A 121 19.51 -12.76 3.52
N MET A 122 18.72 -12.18 2.61
CA MET A 122 17.38 -11.69 2.93
C MET A 122 16.32 -12.80 2.97
N ILE A 123 16.53 -13.94 2.31
CA ILE A 123 15.66 -15.12 2.40
C ILE A 123 15.51 -15.58 3.86
N ASP A 124 16.59 -15.60 4.63
CA ASP A 124 16.57 -15.98 6.06
C ASP A 124 15.71 -15.03 6.91
N HIS A 125 15.39 -13.85 6.40
CA HIS A 125 14.53 -12.84 7.04
C HIS A 125 13.10 -12.82 6.49
N GLY A 126 12.75 -13.76 5.60
CA GLY A 126 11.40 -13.92 5.06
C GLY A 126 11.15 -13.15 3.76
N VAL A 127 12.18 -12.64 3.10
CA VAL A 127 12.04 -12.04 1.76
C VAL A 127 11.81 -13.15 0.74
N GLU A 128 10.85 -12.95 -0.15
CA GLU A 128 10.46 -13.92 -1.18
C GLU A 128 11.02 -13.56 -2.55
N GLU A 129 11.11 -12.24 -2.84
CA GLU A 129 11.55 -11.75 -4.15
C GLU A 129 12.49 -10.56 -3.97
N VAL A 130 13.59 -10.56 -4.73
CA VAL A 130 14.59 -9.47 -4.77
C VAL A 130 14.91 -9.19 -6.21
N PHE A 131 14.82 -7.95 -6.65
CA PHE A 131 15.23 -7.56 -7.99
C PHE A 131 15.77 -6.12 -8.03
N ALA A 132 16.66 -5.87 -9.01
CA ALA A 132 17.19 -4.55 -9.24
C ALA A 132 16.21 -3.71 -10.09
N GLU A 133 16.09 -2.45 -9.76
CA GLU A 133 15.30 -1.47 -10.48
C GLU A 133 16.10 -0.16 -10.59
N TYR A 134 15.96 0.56 -11.70
CA TYR A 134 16.54 1.88 -11.83
C TYR A 134 15.48 2.96 -11.53
N ASP A 135 15.74 3.78 -10.54
CA ASP A 135 14.90 4.93 -10.18
C ASP A 135 15.29 6.12 -11.07
N GLU A 136 14.47 6.39 -12.09
CA GLU A 136 14.72 7.47 -13.07
C GLU A 136 14.68 8.86 -12.41
N GLU A 137 13.80 9.08 -11.44
CA GLU A 137 13.66 10.37 -10.78
C GLU A 137 14.90 10.73 -9.95
N LYS A 138 15.47 9.73 -9.29
CA LYS A 138 16.65 9.89 -8.43
C LYS A 138 17.95 9.58 -9.15
N SER A 139 17.87 9.02 -10.37
CA SER A 139 19.03 8.53 -11.13
C SER A 139 19.88 7.58 -10.29
N LEU A 140 19.23 6.61 -9.65
CA LEU A 140 19.83 5.70 -8.68
C LEU A 140 19.43 4.24 -8.96
N ASP A 141 20.44 3.34 -8.94
CA ASP A 141 20.19 1.91 -8.92
C ASP A 141 19.62 1.50 -7.55
N THR A 142 18.49 0.83 -7.55
CA THR A 142 17.78 0.40 -6.35
C THR A 142 17.52 -1.10 -6.36
N ILE A 143 17.29 -1.66 -5.18
CA ILE A 143 16.83 -3.02 -5.00
C ILE A 143 15.43 -2.97 -4.38
N MET A 144 14.50 -3.70 -5.00
CA MET A 144 13.17 -3.96 -4.48
C MET A 144 13.14 -5.32 -3.79
N LEU A 145 12.53 -5.36 -2.63
CA LEU A 145 12.30 -6.58 -1.85
C LEU A 145 10.79 -6.74 -1.65
N TYR A 146 10.28 -7.95 -1.87
CA TYR A 146 8.90 -8.31 -1.57
C TYR A 146 8.84 -9.48 -0.61
N ALA A 147 7.87 -9.44 0.30
CA ALA A 147 7.63 -10.48 1.28
C ALA A 147 6.16 -10.49 1.73
N GLN A 148 5.77 -11.50 2.49
CA GLN A 148 4.46 -11.54 3.13
C GLN A 148 4.31 -10.35 4.09
N PHE A 149 3.11 -9.81 4.17
CA PHE A 149 2.76 -8.68 5.05
C PHE A 149 3.26 -8.85 6.50
N ALA A 150 3.18 -10.07 7.03
CA ALA A 150 3.59 -10.39 8.40
C ALA A 150 5.10 -10.19 8.64
N GLU A 151 5.91 -10.30 7.59
CA GLU A 151 7.38 -10.21 7.69
C GLU A 151 7.91 -8.76 7.71
N PHE A 152 7.06 -7.76 7.55
CA PHE A 152 7.44 -6.35 7.51
C PHE A 152 8.35 -5.94 8.68
N GLY A 153 8.00 -6.34 9.90
CA GLY A 153 8.78 -6.03 11.10
C GLY A 153 10.13 -6.74 11.18
N ASN A 154 10.20 -7.97 10.68
CA ASN A 154 11.43 -8.77 10.65
C ASN A 154 12.42 -8.18 9.65
N ILE A 155 11.95 -7.86 8.45
CA ILE A 155 12.77 -7.29 7.38
C ILE A 155 13.26 -5.89 7.76
N THR A 156 12.39 -5.03 8.33
CA THR A 156 12.79 -3.72 8.83
C THR A 156 13.96 -3.82 9.80
N LYS A 157 13.88 -4.72 10.78
CA LYS A 157 14.95 -4.94 11.78
C LYS A 157 16.22 -5.50 11.15
N ALA A 158 16.10 -6.39 10.15
CA ALA A 158 17.24 -6.94 9.44
C ALA A 158 18.01 -5.86 8.69
N LEU A 159 17.30 -5.03 7.91
CA LEU A 159 17.90 -3.92 7.17
C LEU A 159 18.56 -2.89 8.11
N GLU A 160 17.91 -2.54 9.22
CA GLU A 160 18.50 -1.67 10.25
C GLU A 160 19.77 -2.26 10.87
N LYS A 161 19.79 -3.56 11.17
CA LYS A 161 20.96 -4.24 11.73
C LYS A 161 22.13 -4.31 10.76
N MET A 162 21.84 -4.33 9.47
CA MET A 162 22.84 -4.27 8.39
C MET A 162 23.27 -2.82 8.06
N ASP A 163 22.75 -1.82 8.76
CA ASP A 163 22.96 -0.39 8.51
C ASP A 163 22.57 0.02 7.07
N ILE A 164 21.47 -0.60 6.57
CA ILE A 164 20.94 -0.31 5.23
C ILE A 164 19.79 0.69 5.36
N GLU A 165 19.92 1.80 4.66
CA GLU A 165 18.86 2.81 4.60
C GLU A 165 17.71 2.34 3.72
N ILE A 166 16.48 2.35 4.29
CA ILE A 166 15.25 2.10 3.56
C ILE A 166 14.81 3.41 2.90
N LEU A 167 14.79 3.46 1.59
CA LEU A 167 14.32 4.62 0.83
C LEU A 167 12.81 4.77 0.95
N SER A 168 12.08 3.70 0.64
CA SER A 168 10.63 3.63 0.84
C SER A 168 10.20 2.22 1.23
N SER A 169 9.03 2.10 1.82
CA SER A 169 8.41 0.81 2.12
C SER A 169 6.90 0.95 2.19
N GLY A 170 6.19 -0.11 1.91
CA GLY A 170 4.73 -0.09 1.88
C GLY A 170 4.11 -1.48 1.87
N PHE A 171 2.80 -1.48 1.66
CA PHE A 171 1.99 -2.69 1.56
C PHE A 171 1.23 -2.65 0.25
N GLU A 172 1.07 -3.82 -0.36
CA GLU A 172 0.36 -4.00 -1.62
C GLU A 172 -0.52 -5.24 -1.59
N ARG A 173 -1.57 -5.20 -2.40
CA ARG A 173 -2.40 -6.35 -2.72
C ARG A 173 -2.11 -6.78 -4.14
N ILE A 174 -1.29 -7.80 -4.31
CA ILE A 174 -0.85 -8.29 -5.62
C ILE A 174 -1.82 -9.34 -6.12
N PRO A 175 -2.45 -9.15 -7.29
CA PRO A 175 -3.36 -10.14 -7.82
C PRO A 175 -2.60 -11.41 -8.24
N MET A 176 -3.13 -12.58 -7.85
CA MET A 176 -2.55 -13.89 -8.22
C MET A 176 -2.83 -14.25 -9.69
N ASP A 177 -3.84 -13.64 -10.30
CA ASP A 177 -4.18 -13.85 -11.72
C ASP A 177 -4.62 -12.51 -12.34
N ASN A 178 -4.04 -12.18 -13.48
CA ASN A 178 -4.33 -10.95 -14.21
C ASN A 178 -5.27 -11.20 -15.38
N LYS A 179 -6.22 -10.29 -15.60
CA LYS A 179 -7.19 -10.34 -16.67
C LYS A 179 -6.92 -9.24 -17.69
N SER A 180 -6.59 -9.64 -18.93
CA SER A 180 -6.41 -8.71 -20.04
C SER A 180 -7.77 -8.29 -20.59
N LEU A 181 -7.90 -7.01 -20.91
CA LEU A 181 -9.06 -6.39 -21.52
C LEU A 181 -8.64 -5.69 -22.83
N ASP A 182 -9.60 -5.44 -23.72
CA ASP A 182 -9.38 -4.52 -24.82
C ASP A 182 -9.44 -3.06 -24.33
N ALA A 183 -8.98 -2.12 -25.16
CA ALA A 183 -8.86 -0.71 -24.78
C ALA A 183 -10.21 -0.06 -24.39
N ILE A 184 -11.32 -0.51 -24.95
CA ILE A 184 -12.66 0.03 -24.60
C ILE A 184 -13.06 -0.44 -23.21
N ALA A 185 -12.87 -1.73 -22.94
CA ALA A 185 -13.17 -2.32 -21.65
C ALA A 185 -12.24 -1.79 -20.53
N GLN A 186 -10.96 -1.52 -20.85
CA GLN A 186 -10.02 -0.86 -19.93
C GLN A 186 -10.53 0.53 -19.52
N ASP A 187 -10.90 1.38 -20.49
CA ASP A 187 -11.44 2.73 -20.24
C ASP A 187 -12.70 2.71 -19.36
N GLU A 188 -13.55 1.67 -19.48
CA GLU A 188 -14.71 1.50 -18.61
C GLU A 188 -14.34 1.16 -17.16
N VAL A 189 -13.30 0.35 -16.96
CA VAL A 189 -12.79 0.00 -15.63
C VAL A 189 -12.06 1.20 -15.01
N GLU A 190 -11.21 1.88 -15.78
CA GLU A 190 -10.43 3.04 -15.30
C GLU A 190 -11.35 4.16 -14.77
N LYS A 191 -12.50 4.41 -15.38
CA LYS A 191 -13.51 5.35 -14.85
C LYS A 191 -14.02 4.99 -13.45
N LEU A 192 -14.07 3.71 -13.11
CA LEU A 192 -14.43 3.29 -11.76
C LEU A 192 -13.26 3.50 -10.79
N LEU A 193 -12.04 3.16 -11.24
CA LEU A 193 -10.83 3.36 -10.41
C LEU A 193 -10.65 4.83 -10.05
N GLU A 194 -10.70 5.73 -11.04
CA GLU A 194 -10.61 7.18 -10.82
C GLU A 194 -11.66 7.68 -9.80
N ARG A 195 -12.92 7.22 -9.92
CA ARG A 195 -13.98 7.63 -9.00
C ARG A 195 -13.79 7.11 -7.58
N LEU A 196 -13.19 5.93 -7.43
CA LEU A 196 -12.89 5.37 -6.12
C LEU A 196 -11.74 6.14 -5.48
N GLU A 197 -10.70 6.47 -6.25
CA GLU A 197 -9.53 7.23 -5.78
C GLU A 197 -9.84 8.69 -5.43
N GLU A 198 -10.89 9.28 -6.02
CA GLU A 198 -11.37 10.62 -5.67
C GLU A 198 -12.05 10.70 -4.28
N ASP A 199 -12.46 9.58 -3.67
CA ASP A 199 -13.10 9.57 -2.36
C ASP A 199 -12.08 9.77 -1.23
N GLU A 200 -12.30 10.74 -0.37
CA GLU A 200 -11.38 11.12 0.72
C GLU A 200 -11.11 9.98 1.74
N ASP A 201 -12.02 9.03 1.87
CA ASP A 201 -11.87 7.89 2.76
C ASP A 201 -11.03 6.76 2.12
N VAL A 202 -10.88 6.74 0.79
CA VAL A 202 -10.11 5.72 0.06
C VAL A 202 -8.62 6.00 0.20
N GLN A 203 -7.85 4.95 0.53
CA GLN A 203 -6.40 5.01 0.70
C GLN A 203 -5.66 4.32 -0.46
N ALA A 204 -6.21 3.21 -0.94
CA ALA A 204 -5.67 2.47 -2.07
C ALA A 204 -6.76 1.66 -2.77
N VAL A 205 -6.61 1.48 -4.07
CA VAL A 205 -7.45 0.62 -4.90
C VAL A 205 -6.56 -0.39 -5.62
N PHE A 206 -6.88 -1.67 -5.47
CA PHE A 206 -6.17 -2.76 -6.12
C PHE A 206 -7.12 -3.50 -7.06
N HIS A 207 -6.58 -3.98 -8.17
CA HIS A 207 -7.37 -4.67 -9.19
C HIS A 207 -6.55 -5.73 -9.93
N ASN A 208 -7.22 -6.68 -10.57
CA ASN A 208 -6.57 -7.71 -11.36
C ASN A 208 -6.62 -7.46 -12.87
N MET A 209 -6.85 -6.24 -13.31
CA MET A 209 -6.70 -5.85 -14.71
C MET A 209 -5.22 -5.83 -15.07
N ALA A 210 -4.85 -6.52 -16.16
CA ALA A 210 -3.48 -6.48 -16.69
C ALA A 210 -3.16 -5.08 -17.24
N SER A 211 -1.93 -4.63 -17.02
CA SER A 211 -1.38 -3.39 -17.56
C SER A 211 -1.15 -3.50 -19.06
#